data_9c1421b067d71e3740a67f792b53acd6
#
_entry.id   9c1421b067d71e3740a67f792b53acd6
#
_cell.length_a   1.000
_cell.length_b   1.000
_cell.length_c   1.000
_cell.angle_alpha   90.00
_cell.angle_beta   90.00
_cell.angle_gamma   90.00
#
_symmetry.space_group_name_H-M   'P 1'
#
loop_
_entity.id
_entity.type
_entity.pdbx_description
1 polymer ?
#
loop_
_entity_poly.entity_id
_entity_poly.type
_entity_poly.pdbx_seq_one_letter_code
_entity_poly.pdbx_strand_id
1 'polypeptide(L)'
;MDKIYDIAIVGGGPSGLTAAIYGLRNNKSVVVVERNVFGGQITNSPCVENIPGFKEISGDEYGDILLDQVMNLKGEFVFDECSGVDNGDIITLHFLNSEDIKAKTLILATGSVHRTLNVEYEDSLIGKKVHFCAVCDANLYKNKTVCLVGGGNSALVEGNLLANVCKKLIILQDLDHFTGEEKQINKLYSHDNIEVHFNTSELNYLVQDNEFYGLRYKEEGMEKIANCDGVFLAIGLVPNNQVFSNLLDLDSRGYFISDEVKTKYENIFVSGDCRNKYLRQVVTAQSDGALAASLACEYLGGK
;
A
#
# COMPACT_ATOMS: atom_id res chain seq x y z
N MET A 1 12.65 27.99 22.35
CA MET A 1 12.24 28.15 20.96
C MET A 1 11.80 26.76 20.49
N ASP A 2 10.61 26.67 19.93
CA ASP A 2 10.14 25.39 19.38
C ASP A 2 11.10 24.91 18.31
N LYS A 3 11.39 23.64 18.29
CA LYS A 3 12.28 23.01 17.32
C LYS A 3 11.64 23.10 15.92
N ILE A 4 12.42 23.60 14.93
CA ILE A 4 12.02 23.59 13.53
C ILE A 4 12.88 22.55 12.81
N TYR A 5 12.23 21.51 12.24
CA TYR A 5 12.91 20.50 11.45
C TYR A 5 13.19 21.00 10.04
N ASP A 6 14.22 20.47 9.43
CA ASP A 6 14.47 20.72 8.00
C ASP A 6 13.42 19.98 7.16
N ILE A 7 13.13 18.73 7.51
CA ILE A 7 12.19 17.86 6.77
C ILE A 7 11.24 17.18 7.76
N ALA A 8 9.94 17.35 7.59
CA ALA A 8 8.93 16.50 8.19
C ALA A 8 8.41 15.50 7.16
N ILE A 9 8.19 14.25 7.58
CA ILE A 9 7.71 13.16 6.74
C ILE A 9 6.47 12.56 7.39
N VAL A 10 5.34 12.52 6.67
CA VAL A 10 4.11 11.87 7.13
C VAL A 10 3.95 10.53 6.45
N GLY A 11 4.08 9.47 7.23
CA GLY A 11 4.04 8.06 6.83
C GLY A 11 5.39 7.38 7.02
N GLY A 12 5.41 6.35 7.85
CA GLY A 12 6.57 5.53 8.22
C GLY A 12 6.71 4.23 7.42
N GLY A 13 6.13 4.17 6.21
CA GLY A 13 6.31 3.04 5.30
C GLY A 13 7.64 3.10 4.54
N PRO A 14 7.90 2.17 3.58
CA PRO A 14 9.16 2.11 2.85
C PRO A 14 9.55 3.41 2.15
N SER A 15 8.57 4.17 1.65
CA SER A 15 8.80 5.47 1.04
C SER A 15 9.29 6.52 2.04
N GLY A 16 8.56 6.68 3.15
CA GLY A 16 8.90 7.67 4.17
C GLY A 16 10.20 7.36 4.89
N LEU A 17 10.45 6.09 5.26
CA LEU A 17 11.70 5.69 5.90
C LEU A 17 12.89 5.87 4.94
N THR A 18 12.72 5.59 3.63
CA THR A 18 13.76 5.88 2.65
C THR A 18 14.01 7.38 2.52
N ALA A 19 12.95 8.20 2.49
CA ALA A 19 13.10 9.65 2.49
C ALA A 19 13.87 10.15 3.73
N ALA A 20 13.56 9.60 4.90
CA ALA A 20 14.29 9.93 6.14
C ALA A 20 15.77 9.59 6.05
N ILE A 21 16.12 8.40 5.55
CA ILE A 21 17.53 7.97 5.35
C ILE A 21 18.26 8.99 4.47
N TYR A 22 17.67 9.38 3.33
CA TYR A 22 18.30 10.33 2.40
C TYR A 22 18.44 11.72 2.99
N GLY A 23 17.44 12.24 3.68
CA GLY A 23 17.48 13.53 4.37
C GLY A 23 18.56 13.58 5.45
N LEU A 24 18.60 12.57 6.33
CA LEU A 24 19.58 12.45 7.41
C LEU A 24 21.02 12.32 6.88
N ARG A 25 21.22 11.54 5.82
CA ARG A 25 22.54 11.42 5.17
C ARG A 25 23.01 12.73 4.52
N ASN A 26 22.08 13.63 4.19
CA ASN A 26 22.38 15.00 3.75
C ASN A 26 22.49 16.00 4.92
N ASN A 27 22.68 15.51 6.15
CA ASN A 27 22.83 16.31 7.38
C ASN A 27 21.63 17.24 7.67
N LYS A 28 20.43 16.82 7.28
CA LYS A 28 19.19 17.53 7.61
C LYS A 28 18.59 16.96 8.89
N SER A 29 17.94 17.81 9.67
CA SER A 29 17.12 17.37 10.79
C SER A 29 15.79 16.82 10.25
N VAL A 30 15.47 15.55 10.59
CA VAL A 30 14.30 14.84 10.05
C VAL A 30 13.44 14.29 11.17
N VAL A 31 12.13 14.47 11.04
CA VAL A 31 11.11 13.81 11.86
C VAL A 31 10.17 12.98 10.97
N VAL A 32 9.91 11.74 11.36
CA VAL A 32 8.97 10.83 10.70
C VAL A 32 7.75 10.65 11.60
N VAL A 33 6.58 10.89 11.05
CA VAL A 33 5.28 10.74 11.71
C VAL A 33 4.62 9.47 11.20
N GLU A 34 4.20 8.58 12.10
CA GLU A 34 3.47 7.36 11.75
C GLU A 34 2.33 7.13 12.75
N ARG A 35 1.14 6.77 12.25
CA ARG A 35 -0.04 6.57 13.08
C ARG A 35 -0.25 5.14 13.57
N ASN A 36 0.26 4.15 12.83
CA ASN A 36 -0.01 2.73 13.09
C ASN A 36 1.28 1.94 13.38
N VAL A 37 2.03 1.59 12.32
CA VAL A 37 3.22 0.75 12.42
C VAL A 37 4.29 1.25 11.47
N PHE A 38 5.51 1.39 11.95
CA PHE A 38 6.66 1.64 11.11
C PHE A 38 6.93 0.40 10.23
N GLY A 39 7.26 0.64 8.97
CA GLY A 39 7.28 -0.37 7.92
C GLY A 39 6.08 -0.28 6.99
N GLY A 40 4.90 0.17 7.48
CA GLY A 40 3.68 0.35 6.69
C GLY A 40 3.10 -0.97 6.18
N GLN A 41 2.45 -0.95 5.02
CA GLN A 41 1.70 -2.10 4.49
C GLN A 41 2.55 -3.36 4.23
N ILE A 42 3.86 -3.23 4.05
CA ILE A 42 4.73 -4.38 3.79
C ILE A 42 4.75 -5.35 4.99
N THR A 43 4.57 -4.86 6.22
CA THR A 43 4.57 -5.68 7.43
C THR A 43 3.50 -6.77 7.44
N ASN A 44 2.45 -6.63 6.64
CA ASN A 44 1.42 -7.67 6.47
C ASN A 44 1.85 -8.85 5.58
N SER A 45 3.02 -8.77 4.92
CA SER A 45 3.49 -9.82 4.00
C SER A 45 4.42 -10.79 4.72
N PRO A 46 4.04 -12.06 4.86
CA PRO A 46 4.87 -13.06 5.56
C PRO A 46 6.17 -13.39 4.82
N CYS A 47 6.17 -13.20 3.49
CA CYS A 47 7.31 -13.50 2.62
C CYS A 47 7.30 -12.54 1.43
N VAL A 48 8.42 -11.89 1.17
CA VAL A 48 8.63 -10.94 0.06
C VAL A 48 9.88 -11.36 -0.71
N GLU A 49 9.72 -11.64 -2.02
CA GLU A 49 10.78 -12.14 -2.91
C GLU A 49 11.15 -11.14 -4.03
N ASN A 50 10.53 -9.96 -4.05
CA ASN A 50 10.67 -8.98 -5.13
C ASN A 50 11.37 -7.67 -4.72
N ILE A 51 12.11 -7.70 -3.61
CA ILE A 51 12.97 -6.61 -3.18
C ILE A 51 14.42 -6.93 -3.59
N PRO A 52 15.03 -6.19 -4.54
CA PRO A 52 16.40 -6.44 -4.95
C PRO A 52 17.37 -6.41 -3.75
N GLY A 53 18.24 -7.41 -3.69
CA GLY A 53 19.19 -7.58 -2.58
C GLY A 53 18.77 -8.64 -1.56
N PHE A 54 17.51 -9.05 -1.54
CA PHE A 54 17.00 -10.15 -0.74
C PHE A 54 16.45 -11.25 -1.65
N LYS A 55 16.84 -12.50 -1.37
CA LYS A 55 16.22 -13.66 -2.04
C LYS A 55 14.79 -13.85 -1.52
N GLU A 56 14.64 -13.67 -0.21
CA GLU A 56 13.40 -13.79 0.54
C GLU A 56 13.58 -13.03 1.86
N ILE A 57 12.57 -12.31 2.30
CA ILE A 57 12.54 -11.61 3.59
C ILE A 57 11.08 -11.45 4.02
N SER A 58 10.78 -11.46 5.32
CA SER A 58 9.45 -11.07 5.79
C SER A 58 9.26 -9.55 5.70
N GLY A 59 8.01 -9.12 5.54
CA GLY A 59 7.72 -7.68 5.51
C GLY A 59 8.01 -6.98 6.82
N ASP A 60 7.78 -7.65 7.95
CA ASP A 60 8.12 -7.14 9.29
C ASP A 60 9.64 -6.92 9.41
N GLU A 61 10.44 -7.95 9.11
CA GLU A 61 11.90 -7.85 9.17
C GLU A 61 12.43 -6.76 8.25
N TYR A 62 11.83 -6.61 7.05
CA TYR A 62 12.21 -5.55 6.14
C TYR A 62 11.87 -4.15 6.68
N GLY A 63 10.69 -4.00 7.29
CA GLY A 63 10.28 -2.78 7.97
C GLY A 63 11.24 -2.39 9.10
N ASP A 64 11.61 -3.36 9.93
CA ASP A 64 12.56 -3.20 11.03
C ASP A 64 13.95 -2.77 10.53
N ILE A 65 14.47 -3.38 9.46
CA ILE A 65 15.74 -3.00 8.84
C ILE A 65 15.75 -1.52 8.41
N LEU A 66 14.65 -1.04 7.78
CA LEU A 66 14.54 0.36 7.39
C LEU A 66 14.46 1.29 8.60
N LEU A 67 13.66 0.92 9.60
CA LEU A 67 13.51 1.69 10.83
C LEU A 67 14.83 1.81 11.58
N ASP A 68 15.53 0.69 11.79
CA ASP A 68 16.86 0.65 12.42
C ASP A 68 17.87 1.54 11.70
N GLN A 69 17.82 1.58 10.36
CA GLN A 69 18.71 2.44 9.59
C GLN A 69 18.43 3.92 9.85
N VAL A 70 17.16 4.34 9.98
CA VAL A 70 16.79 5.71 10.35
C VAL A 70 17.20 6.02 11.80
N MET A 71 16.99 5.09 12.73
CA MET A 71 17.38 5.24 14.14
C MET A 71 18.91 5.42 14.31
N ASN A 72 19.69 4.61 13.61
CA ASN A 72 21.15 4.69 13.62
C ASN A 72 21.67 6.03 13.06
N LEU A 73 20.92 6.67 12.16
CA LEU A 73 21.17 8.02 11.65
C LEU A 73 20.62 9.12 12.54
N LYS A 74 20.03 8.78 13.70
CA LYS A 74 19.43 9.69 14.69
C LYS A 74 18.22 10.47 14.14
N GLY A 75 17.40 9.83 13.30
CA GLY A 75 16.09 10.32 12.93
C GLY A 75 15.15 10.38 14.14
N GLU A 76 14.25 11.33 14.14
CA GLU A 76 13.26 11.48 15.20
C GLU A 76 11.90 10.96 14.72
N PHE A 77 11.09 10.47 15.66
CA PHE A 77 9.83 9.83 15.37
C PHE A 77 8.73 10.42 16.23
N VAL A 78 7.53 10.54 15.63
CA VAL A 78 6.28 10.82 16.34
C VAL A 78 5.28 9.75 15.98
N PHE A 79 4.75 9.09 16.99
CA PHE A 79 3.72 8.06 16.83
C PHE A 79 2.35 8.70 17.10
N ASP A 80 1.78 9.32 16.06
CA ASP A 80 0.47 9.97 16.11
C ASP A 80 -0.10 10.17 14.70
N GLU A 81 -1.38 10.51 14.61
CA GLU A 81 -2.05 10.82 13.35
C GLU A 81 -1.99 12.32 13.07
N CYS A 82 -1.44 12.68 11.89
CA CYS A 82 -1.49 14.05 11.40
C CYS A 82 -2.92 14.40 10.99
N SER A 83 -3.50 15.40 11.65
CA SER A 83 -4.88 15.84 11.46
C SER A 83 -5.03 17.03 10.50
N GLY A 84 -3.91 17.69 10.15
CA GLY A 84 -3.90 18.82 9.23
C GLY A 84 -2.53 19.43 9.05
N VAL A 85 -2.42 20.32 8.08
CA VAL A 85 -1.18 21.03 7.75
C VAL A 85 -1.48 22.48 7.37
N ASP A 86 -0.80 23.40 8.01
CA ASP A 86 -0.73 24.80 7.58
C ASP A 86 0.55 25.03 6.77
N ASN A 87 0.41 25.46 5.52
CA ASN A 87 1.54 25.75 4.65
C ASN A 87 1.95 27.22 4.76
N GLY A 88 3.26 27.47 4.76
CA GLY A 88 3.89 28.79 4.82
C GLY A 88 5.39 28.67 4.62
N ASP A 89 6.16 29.71 4.94
CA ASP A 89 7.64 29.64 4.99
C ASP A 89 8.12 28.58 6.00
N ILE A 90 7.36 28.41 7.05
CA ILE A 90 7.46 27.31 8.01
C ILE A 90 6.13 26.58 7.97
N ILE A 91 6.18 25.29 7.69
CA ILE A 91 5.03 24.39 7.67
C ILE A 91 4.73 23.95 9.11
N THR A 92 3.46 23.98 9.50
CA THR A 92 3.00 23.45 10.78
C THR A 92 2.15 22.21 10.56
N LEU A 93 2.53 21.09 11.17
CA LEU A 93 1.75 19.86 11.19
C LEU A 93 0.97 19.80 12.49
N HIS A 94 -0.33 19.54 12.41
CA HIS A 94 -1.24 19.36 13.54
C HIS A 94 -1.51 17.87 13.78
N PHE A 95 -1.67 17.48 15.04
CA PHE A 95 -1.86 16.09 15.46
C PHE A 95 -3.13 15.93 16.27
N LEU A 96 -3.57 14.67 16.44
CA LEU A 96 -4.72 14.36 17.30
C LEU A 96 -4.37 14.43 18.79
N ASN A 97 -3.18 13.99 19.18
CA ASN A 97 -2.80 13.83 20.59
C ASN A 97 -1.47 14.52 20.95
N SER A 98 -0.59 14.73 19.99
CA SER A 98 0.74 15.33 20.18
C SER A 98 0.73 16.84 19.96
N GLU A 99 1.80 17.51 20.40
CA GLU A 99 2.04 18.92 20.09
C GLU A 99 2.37 19.11 18.60
N ASP A 100 2.06 20.31 18.09
CA ASP A 100 2.35 20.68 16.70
C ASP A 100 3.84 20.61 16.38
N ILE A 101 4.16 20.17 15.18
CA ILE A 101 5.53 20.11 14.65
C ILE A 101 5.70 21.16 13.57
N LYS A 102 6.85 21.85 13.62
CA LYS A 102 7.24 22.85 12.63
C LYS A 102 8.38 22.33 11.76
N ALA A 103 8.28 22.51 10.44
CA ALA A 103 9.30 22.11 9.48
C ALA A 103 9.42 23.10 8.32
N LYS A 104 10.58 23.11 7.65
CA LYS A 104 10.82 23.92 6.45
C LYS A 104 10.29 23.23 5.18
N THR A 105 10.32 21.90 5.14
CA THR A 105 9.80 21.09 4.03
C THR A 105 8.97 19.93 4.54
N LEU A 106 8.03 19.46 3.72
CA LEU A 106 7.14 18.34 4.03
C LEU A 106 7.17 17.31 2.92
N ILE A 107 7.26 16.04 3.31
CA ILE A 107 7.08 14.89 2.42
C ILE A 107 5.86 14.10 2.89
N LEU A 108 4.82 14.04 2.06
CA LEU A 108 3.65 13.22 2.30
C LEU A 108 3.86 11.83 1.68
N ALA A 109 4.10 10.84 2.54
CA ALA A 109 4.31 9.43 2.22
C ALA A 109 3.21 8.55 2.83
N THR A 110 1.97 9.04 2.81
CA THR A 110 0.80 8.52 3.51
C THR A 110 0.35 7.13 3.02
N GLY A 111 0.86 6.70 1.87
CA GLY A 111 0.58 5.39 1.29
C GLY A 111 -0.89 5.21 0.87
N SER A 112 -1.27 3.96 0.71
CA SER A 112 -2.64 3.53 0.44
C SER A 112 -2.94 2.25 1.21
N VAL A 113 -4.20 1.99 1.49
CA VAL A 113 -4.66 0.74 2.10
C VAL A 113 -5.46 -0.07 1.09
N HIS A 114 -5.36 -1.38 1.15
CA HIS A 114 -6.20 -2.26 0.36
C HIS A 114 -7.65 -2.17 0.85
N ARG A 115 -8.57 -2.17 -0.10
CA ARG A 115 -9.98 -2.37 0.24
C ARG A 115 -10.16 -3.80 0.74
N THR A 116 -10.98 -3.94 1.76
CA THR A 116 -11.37 -5.20 2.38
C THR A 116 -12.85 -5.47 2.14
N LEU A 117 -13.30 -6.67 2.41
CA LEU A 117 -14.73 -7.02 2.32
C LEU A 117 -15.51 -6.46 3.52
N ASN A 118 -14.83 -6.13 4.62
CA ASN A 118 -15.37 -5.68 5.90
C ASN A 118 -16.38 -6.68 6.49
N VAL A 119 -16.02 -7.96 6.50
CA VAL A 119 -16.84 -9.06 7.00
C VAL A 119 -16.13 -9.81 8.13
N GLU A 120 -16.88 -10.65 8.84
CA GLU A 120 -16.38 -11.43 9.96
C GLU A 120 -15.11 -12.25 9.59
N TYR A 121 -14.20 -12.44 10.53
CA TYR A 121 -12.91 -13.12 10.44
C TYR A 121 -11.83 -12.41 9.61
N GLU A 122 -12.13 -11.38 8.81
CA GLU A 122 -11.19 -10.81 7.85
C GLU A 122 -9.85 -10.41 8.47
N ASP A 123 -9.87 -9.61 9.56
CA ASP A 123 -8.65 -9.12 10.24
C ASP A 123 -7.75 -10.28 10.73
N SER A 124 -8.34 -11.38 11.18
CA SER A 124 -7.60 -12.55 11.66
C SER A 124 -7.00 -13.40 10.54
N LEU A 125 -7.54 -13.26 9.31
CA LEU A 125 -7.12 -13.99 8.11
C LEU A 125 -6.14 -13.22 7.24
N ILE A 126 -6.08 -11.88 7.34
CA ILE A 126 -5.13 -11.05 6.59
C ILE A 126 -3.68 -11.49 6.89
N GLY A 127 -2.88 -11.66 5.83
CA GLY A 127 -1.50 -12.15 5.89
C GLY A 127 -1.35 -13.67 6.10
N LYS A 128 -2.45 -14.40 6.35
CA LYS A 128 -2.44 -15.86 6.56
C LYS A 128 -3.20 -16.62 5.47
N LYS A 129 -4.41 -16.18 5.15
CA LYS A 129 -5.32 -16.78 4.16
C LYS A 129 -5.91 -15.74 3.21
N VAL A 130 -5.89 -14.47 3.61
CA VAL A 130 -6.32 -13.32 2.81
C VAL A 130 -5.11 -12.47 2.46
N HIS A 131 -4.89 -12.25 1.16
CA HIS A 131 -3.74 -11.60 0.59
C HIS A 131 -4.15 -10.51 -0.40
N PHE A 132 -3.25 -9.57 -0.67
CA PHE A 132 -3.49 -8.42 -1.53
C PHE A 132 -2.47 -8.28 -2.68
N CYS A 133 -1.50 -9.20 -2.77
CA CYS A 133 -0.41 -9.12 -3.74
C CYS A 133 -0.03 -10.52 -4.23
N ALA A 134 -0.47 -10.89 -5.43
CA ALA A 134 -0.10 -12.17 -6.00
C ALA A 134 1.41 -12.29 -6.29
N VAL A 135 2.07 -11.18 -6.65
CA VAL A 135 3.53 -11.17 -6.88
C VAL A 135 4.30 -11.53 -5.61
N CYS A 136 3.74 -11.17 -4.44
CA CYS A 136 4.35 -11.45 -3.14
C CYS A 136 4.04 -12.88 -2.66
N ASP A 137 2.76 -13.28 -2.74
CA ASP A 137 2.23 -14.41 -1.95
C ASP A 137 1.81 -15.63 -2.78
N ALA A 138 1.79 -15.55 -4.13
CA ALA A 138 1.30 -16.65 -4.97
C ALA A 138 2.02 -17.99 -4.70
N ASN A 139 3.31 -17.96 -4.40
CA ASN A 139 4.12 -19.16 -4.15
C ASN A 139 3.64 -19.99 -2.95
N LEU A 140 2.99 -19.36 -1.95
CA LEU A 140 2.38 -20.04 -0.80
C LEU A 140 1.24 -20.99 -1.22
N TYR A 141 0.70 -20.77 -2.42
CA TYR A 141 -0.47 -21.46 -2.98
C TYR A 141 -0.14 -22.37 -4.17
N LYS A 142 1.11 -22.77 -4.31
CA LYS A 142 1.52 -23.70 -5.34
C LYS A 142 0.74 -25.02 -5.21
N ASN A 143 0.10 -25.44 -6.30
CA ASN A 143 -0.75 -26.65 -6.38
C ASN A 143 -2.00 -26.62 -5.47
N LYS A 144 -2.43 -25.47 -4.96
CA LYS A 144 -3.64 -25.30 -4.15
C LYS A 144 -4.78 -24.65 -4.96
N THR A 145 -5.96 -24.61 -4.40
CA THR A 145 -7.11 -23.88 -4.95
C THR A 145 -7.13 -22.48 -4.33
N VAL A 146 -7.23 -21.45 -5.16
CA VAL A 146 -7.22 -20.04 -4.75
C VAL A 146 -8.46 -19.33 -5.24
N CYS A 147 -9.00 -18.43 -4.44
CA CYS A 147 -10.05 -17.52 -4.85
C CYS A 147 -9.45 -16.11 -5.07
N LEU A 148 -9.79 -15.47 -6.19
CA LEU A 148 -9.47 -14.08 -6.49
C LEU A 148 -10.75 -13.27 -6.53
N VAL A 149 -10.83 -12.20 -5.77
CA VAL A 149 -11.98 -11.30 -5.77
C VAL A 149 -11.62 -10.02 -6.50
N GLY A 150 -12.38 -9.71 -7.56
CA GLY A 150 -12.22 -8.54 -8.40
C GLY A 150 -12.06 -8.85 -9.89
N GLY A 151 -12.25 -7.84 -10.74
CA GLY A 151 -12.21 -7.99 -12.22
C GLY A 151 -11.63 -6.80 -12.97
N GLY A 152 -10.94 -5.89 -12.29
CA GLY A 152 -10.20 -4.79 -12.90
C GLY A 152 -8.80 -5.19 -13.37
N ASN A 153 -8.03 -4.25 -13.93
CA ASN A 153 -6.67 -4.50 -14.44
C ASN A 153 -5.77 -5.20 -13.43
N SER A 154 -5.76 -4.77 -12.16
CA SER A 154 -4.96 -5.40 -11.11
C SER A 154 -5.36 -6.87 -10.91
N ALA A 155 -6.68 -7.14 -10.79
CA ALA A 155 -7.19 -8.49 -10.64
C ALA A 155 -6.80 -9.40 -11.82
N LEU A 156 -6.87 -8.89 -13.07
CA LEU A 156 -6.49 -9.66 -14.25
C LEU A 156 -4.99 -9.97 -14.31
N VAL A 157 -4.14 -9.01 -13.93
CA VAL A 157 -2.68 -9.22 -13.86
C VAL A 157 -2.35 -10.25 -12.78
N GLU A 158 -2.92 -10.11 -11.60
CA GLU A 158 -2.74 -11.04 -10.48
C GLU A 158 -3.33 -12.42 -10.81
N GLY A 159 -4.52 -12.47 -11.42
CA GLY A 159 -5.16 -13.70 -11.85
C GLY A 159 -4.32 -14.50 -12.85
N ASN A 160 -3.71 -13.82 -13.83
CA ASN A 160 -2.78 -14.45 -14.77
C ASN A 160 -1.54 -15.03 -14.08
N LEU A 161 -1.05 -14.39 -13.02
CA LEU A 161 0.07 -14.90 -12.24
C LEU A 161 -0.36 -16.09 -11.39
N LEU A 162 -1.47 -15.97 -10.66
CA LEU A 162 -2.02 -17.04 -9.82
C LEU A 162 -2.35 -18.28 -10.63
N ALA A 163 -2.95 -18.15 -11.82
CA ALA A 163 -3.27 -19.27 -12.71
C ALA A 163 -2.04 -20.09 -13.12
N ASN A 164 -0.86 -19.47 -13.23
CA ASN A 164 0.39 -20.17 -13.52
C ASN A 164 0.94 -20.98 -12.32
N VAL A 165 0.52 -20.67 -11.08
CA VAL A 165 1.09 -21.22 -9.85
C VAL A 165 0.14 -22.20 -9.17
N CYS A 166 -1.14 -21.83 -9.06
CA CYS A 166 -2.13 -22.61 -8.33
C CYS A 166 -2.69 -23.78 -9.17
N LYS A 167 -3.27 -24.76 -8.48
CA LYS A 167 -3.98 -25.89 -9.12
C LYS A 167 -5.28 -25.45 -9.78
N LYS A 168 -6.00 -24.54 -9.10
CA LYS A 168 -7.28 -24.00 -9.58
C LYS A 168 -7.43 -22.56 -9.09
N LEU A 169 -7.87 -21.68 -9.98
CA LEU A 169 -8.20 -20.30 -9.67
C LEU A 169 -9.70 -20.06 -9.85
N ILE A 170 -10.38 -19.67 -8.76
CA ILE A 170 -11.78 -19.25 -8.78
C ILE A 170 -11.81 -17.73 -8.73
N ILE A 171 -12.47 -17.08 -9.67
CA ILE A 171 -12.54 -15.62 -9.76
C ILE A 171 -13.98 -15.19 -9.49
N LEU A 172 -14.15 -14.30 -8.51
CA LEU A 172 -15.43 -13.71 -8.14
C LEU A 172 -15.43 -12.23 -8.51
N GLN A 173 -16.29 -11.85 -9.45
CA GLN A 173 -16.46 -10.48 -9.92
C GLN A 173 -17.89 -10.00 -9.66
N ASP A 174 -18.03 -8.79 -9.12
CA ASP A 174 -19.32 -8.19 -8.77
C ASP A 174 -20.12 -7.70 -9.99
N LEU A 175 -19.46 -7.39 -11.09
CA LEU A 175 -20.09 -7.01 -12.35
C LEU A 175 -20.34 -8.23 -13.25
N ASP A 176 -21.10 -8.03 -14.33
CA ASP A 176 -21.39 -9.04 -15.37
C ASP A 176 -20.24 -9.26 -16.37
N HIS A 177 -19.14 -8.51 -16.21
CA HIS A 177 -17.95 -8.56 -17.08
C HIS A 177 -16.69 -8.11 -16.33
N PHE A 178 -15.53 -8.38 -16.91
CA PHE A 178 -14.26 -7.80 -16.49
C PHE A 178 -14.13 -6.36 -16.99
N THR A 179 -13.60 -5.47 -16.14
CA THR A 179 -13.38 -4.04 -16.48
C THR A 179 -11.95 -3.71 -16.85
N GLY A 180 -11.07 -4.70 -16.94
CA GLY A 180 -9.66 -4.51 -17.32
C GLY A 180 -9.41 -4.61 -18.82
N GLU A 181 -8.14 -4.54 -19.21
CA GLU A 181 -7.70 -4.56 -20.60
C GLU A 181 -7.99 -5.91 -21.28
N GLU A 182 -8.52 -5.86 -22.50
CA GLU A 182 -8.87 -7.05 -23.29
C GLU A 182 -7.70 -8.04 -23.45
N LYS A 183 -6.48 -7.52 -23.61
CA LYS A 183 -5.27 -8.35 -23.66
C LYS A 183 -5.08 -9.21 -22.43
N GLN A 184 -5.35 -8.67 -21.24
CA GLN A 184 -5.24 -9.41 -19.99
C GLN A 184 -6.38 -10.42 -19.82
N ILE A 185 -7.58 -10.05 -20.25
CA ILE A 185 -8.76 -10.94 -20.27
C ILE A 185 -8.49 -12.14 -21.16
N ASN A 186 -8.05 -11.91 -22.40
CA ASN A 186 -7.74 -12.99 -23.36
C ASN A 186 -6.63 -13.91 -22.85
N LYS A 187 -5.61 -13.35 -22.19
CA LYS A 187 -4.57 -14.14 -21.54
C LYS A 187 -5.13 -14.98 -20.41
N LEU A 188 -5.99 -14.42 -19.56
CA LEU A 188 -6.62 -15.14 -18.45
C LEU A 188 -7.42 -16.35 -18.97
N TYR A 189 -8.26 -16.17 -20.00
CA TYR A 189 -9.03 -17.25 -20.59
C TYR A 189 -8.20 -18.30 -21.35
N SER A 190 -6.90 -18.08 -21.56
CA SER A 190 -6.00 -19.09 -22.12
C SER A 190 -5.52 -20.14 -21.09
N HIS A 191 -5.84 -19.94 -19.79
CA HIS A 191 -5.53 -20.91 -18.75
C HIS A 191 -6.69 -21.92 -18.58
N ASP A 192 -6.37 -23.20 -18.49
CA ASP A 192 -7.37 -24.28 -18.37
C ASP A 192 -7.86 -24.51 -16.93
N ASN A 193 -7.23 -23.87 -15.94
CA ASN A 193 -7.47 -24.08 -14.51
C ASN A 193 -8.26 -22.95 -13.85
N ILE A 194 -8.92 -22.10 -14.63
CA ILE A 194 -9.73 -20.98 -14.10
C ILE A 194 -11.23 -21.33 -14.09
N GLU A 195 -11.93 -20.78 -13.11
CA GLU A 195 -13.38 -20.75 -13.02
C GLU A 195 -13.82 -19.32 -12.69
N VAL A 196 -14.71 -18.75 -13.48
CA VAL A 196 -15.12 -17.32 -13.35
C VAL A 196 -16.60 -17.23 -13.01
N HIS A 197 -16.92 -16.46 -12.00
CA HIS A 197 -18.28 -16.13 -11.57
C HIS A 197 -18.47 -14.61 -11.63
N PHE A 198 -19.48 -14.20 -12.35
CA PHE A 198 -19.90 -12.81 -12.47
C PHE A 198 -21.15 -12.51 -11.62
N ASN A 199 -21.47 -11.23 -11.46
CA ASN A 199 -22.62 -10.79 -10.66
C ASN A 199 -22.60 -11.35 -9.23
N THR A 200 -21.40 -11.49 -8.65
CA THR A 200 -21.22 -12.00 -7.30
C THR A 200 -21.41 -10.91 -6.25
N SER A 201 -21.99 -11.27 -5.12
CA SER A 201 -22.26 -10.33 -4.02
C SER A 201 -22.27 -11.06 -2.67
N GLU A 202 -22.35 -10.29 -1.58
CA GLU A 202 -22.49 -10.80 -0.21
C GLU A 202 -21.42 -11.86 0.15
N LEU A 203 -20.14 -11.54 -0.17
CA LEU A 203 -19.03 -12.43 0.11
C LEU A 203 -18.75 -12.49 1.62
N ASN A 204 -18.55 -13.71 2.13
CA ASN A 204 -18.19 -13.97 3.54
C ASN A 204 -17.16 -15.09 3.62
N TYR A 205 -16.21 -14.97 4.56
CA TYR A 205 -15.26 -16.03 4.83
C TYR A 205 -15.93 -17.20 5.57
N LEU A 206 -15.56 -18.40 5.19
CA LEU A 206 -16.03 -19.63 5.85
C LEU A 206 -14.90 -20.18 6.74
N VAL A 207 -15.17 -20.18 8.05
CA VAL A 207 -14.28 -20.69 9.09
C VAL A 207 -15.02 -21.71 9.91
N GLN A 208 -14.45 -22.87 10.10
CA GLN A 208 -14.96 -23.93 10.97
C GLN A 208 -13.80 -24.45 11.81
N ASP A 209 -14.02 -24.61 13.12
CA ASP A 209 -13.01 -25.07 14.07
C ASP A 209 -11.70 -24.26 14.02
N ASN A 210 -11.80 -22.94 13.81
CA ASN A 210 -10.72 -22.00 13.55
C ASN A 210 -9.92 -22.21 12.25
N GLU A 211 -10.40 -23.07 11.34
CA GLU A 211 -9.78 -23.31 10.06
C GLU A 211 -10.59 -22.68 8.92
N PHE A 212 -9.92 -21.86 8.11
CA PHE A 212 -10.50 -21.29 6.89
C PHE A 212 -10.60 -22.37 5.81
N TYR A 213 -11.75 -22.44 5.11
CA TYR A 213 -11.96 -23.41 4.03
C TYR A 213 -12.58 -22.83 2.76
N GLY A 214 -12.96 -21.55 2.73
CA GLY A 214 -13.48 -20.94 1.51
C GLY A 214 -14.25 -19.64 1.70
N LEU A 215 -14.94 -19.24 0.64
CA LEU A 215 -15.85 -18.10 0.60
C LEU A 215 -17.28 -18.55 0.30
N ARG A 216 -18.24 -18.02 1.04
CA ARG A 216 -19.66 -18.02 0.67
C ARG A 216 -19.95 -16.73 -0.08
N TYR A 217 -20.72 -16.82 -1.15
CA TYR A 217 -21.13 -15.68 -1.97
C TYR A 217 -22.51 -15.92 -2.58
N LYS A 218 -23.15 -14.85 -3.06
CA LYS A 218 -24.35 -14.97 -3.90
C LYS A 218 -23.98 -14.72 -5.35
N GLU A 219 -24.54 -15.51 -6.26
CA GLU A 219 -24.50 -15.30 -7.70
C GLU A 219 -25.93 -15.37 -8.23
N GLU A 220 -26.38 -14.33 -8.90
CA GLU A 220 -27.77 -14.20 -9.35
C GLU A 220 -28.80 -14.44 -8.23
N GLY A 221 -28.50 -14.02 -7.01
CA GLY A 221 -29.34 -14.18 -5.82
C GLY A 221 -29.29 -15.56 -5.16
N MET A 222 -28.59 -16.55 -5.75
CA MET A 222 -28.41 -17.89 -5.19
C MET A 222 -27.12 -17.99 -4.39
N GLU A 223 -27.22 -18.56 -3.19
CA GLU A 223 -26.03 -18.81 -2.35
C GLU A 223 -25.16 -19.92 -2.92
N LYS A 224 -23.87 -19.67 -3.01
CA LYS A 224 -22.84 -20.61 -3.48
C LYS A 224 -21.63 -20.60 -2.55
N ILE A 225 -20.81 -21.62 -2.65
CA ILE A 225 -19.55 -21.77 -1.89
C ILE A 225 -18.41 -22.00 -2.86
N ALA A 226 -17.36 -21.19 -2.73
CA ALA A 226 -16.06 -21.40 -3.33
C ALA A 226 -15.11 -22.01 -2.28
N ASN A 227 -14.92 -23.33 -2.32
CA ASN A 227 -13.93 -23.98 -1.46
C ASN A 227 -12.53 -23.65 -1.97
N CYS A 228 -11.69 -23.04 -1.11
CA CYS A 228 -10.33 -22.63 -1.48
C CYS A 228 -9.40 -22.60 -0.26
N ASP A 229 -8.10 -22.65 -0.53
CA ASP A 229 -7.04 -22.63 0.49
C ASP A 229 -6.63 -21.23 0.89
N GLY A 230 -6.95 -20.23 0.06
CA GLY A 230 -6.67 -18.81 0.31
C GLY A 230 -7.40 -17.90 -0.67
N VAL A 231 -7.43 -16.62 -0.33
CA VAL A 231 -8.13 -15.57 -1.06
C VAL A 231 -7.18 -14.44 -1.39
N PHE A 232 -7.25 -13.94 -2.62
CA PHE A 232 -6.59 -12.69 -3.02
C PHE A 232 -7.66 -11.62 -3.27
N LEU A 233 -7.54 -10.49 -2.61
CA LEU A 233 -8.45 -9.35 -2.79
C LEU A 233 -7.82 -8.32 -3.71
N ALA A 234 -8.30 -8.22 -4.93
CA ALA A 234 -7.89 -7.23 -5.93
C ALA A 234 -9.03 -6.24 -6.24
N ILE A 235 -9.72 -5.76 -5.18
CA ILE A 235 -10.89 -4.87 -5.23
C ILE A 235 -10.54 -3.40 -5.09
N GLY A 236 -9.26 -3.06 -5.20
CA GLY A 236 -8.74 -1.71 -5.26
C GLY A 236 -8.02 -1.25 -3.99
N LEU A 237 -7.47 -0.04 -4.11
CA LEU A 237 -6.73 0.66 -3.07
C LEU A 237 -7.43 1.97 -2.72
N VAL A 238 -7.29 2.40 -1.48
CA VAL A 238 -7.75 3.70 -0.99
C VAL A 238 -6.54 4.46 -0.46
N PRO A 239 -6.16 5.60 -1.07
CA PRO A 239 -5.06 6.40 -0.55
C PRO A 239 -5.47 7.16 0.73
N ASN A 240 -4.53 7.31 1.65
CA ASN A 240 -4.75 7.98 2.94
C ASN A 240 -4.54 9.50 2.84
N ASN A 241 -5.19 10.16 1.88
CA ASN A 241 -4.90 11.54 1.51
C ASN A 241 -5.98 12.56 1.92
N GLN A 242 -7.15 12.10 2.37
CA GLN A 242 -8.32 12.95 2.58
C GLN A 242 -8.05 14.14 3.51
N VAL A 243 -7.24 13.94 4.55
CA VAL A 243 -6.84 15.00 5.51
C VAL A 243 -6.09 16.15 4.82
N PHE A 244 -5.41 15.85 3.72
CA PHE A 244 -4.58 16.82 2.98
C PHE A 244 -5.28 17.38 1.72
N SER A 245 -6.58 17.12 1.53
CA SER A 245 -7.36 17.57 0.36
C SER A 245 -7.46 19.09 0.24
N ASN A 246 -7.37 19.80 1.36
CA ASN A 246 -7.32 21.27 1.37
C ASN A 246 -5.92 21.83 0.97
N LEU A 247 -4.88 21.02 1.08
CA LEU A 247 -3.50 21.39 0.79
C LEU A 247 -3.12 21.08 -0.66
N LEU A 248 -3.44 19.87 -1.13
CA LEU A 248 -3.06 19.35 -2.45
C LEU A 248 -4.26 18.80 -3.20
N ASP A 249 -4.20 18.89 -4.52
CA ASP A 249 -5.24 18.40 -5.41
C ASP A 249 -5.20 16.86 -5.48
N LEU A 250 -6.37 16.23 -5.45
CA LEU A 250 -6.56 14.79 -5.54
C LEU A 250 -7.22 14.43 -6.87
N ASP A 251 -6.84 13.29 -7.44
CA ASP A 251 -7.54 12.71 -8.58
C ASP A 251 -8.90 12.11 -8.16
N SER A 252 -9.69 11.64 -9.12
CA SER A 252 -11.02 11.05 -8.87
C SER A 252 -10.99 9.80 -7.98
N ARG A 253 -9.81 9.19 -7.76
CA ARG A 253 -9.59 8.05 -6.89
C ARG A 253 -8.97 8.41 -5.55
N GLY A 254 -8.72 9.71 -5.31
CA GLY A 254 -8.16 10.25 -4.06
C GLY A 254 -6.62 10.25 -4.00
N TYR A 255 -5.91 9.97 -5.08
CA TYR A 255 -4.45 10.07 -5.13
C TYR A 255 -3.99 11.51 -5.33
N PHE A 256 -2.87 11.90 -4.71
CA PHE A 256 -2.26 13.19 -5.00
C PHE A 256 -1.88 13.31 -6.47
N ILE A 257 -2.28 14.41 -7.10
CA ILE A 257 -1.85 14.79 -8.44
C ILE A 257 -0.46 15.40 -8.32
N SER A 258 0.53 14.81 -8.99
CA SER A 258 1.93 15.24 -8.90
C SER A 258 2.68 15.00 -10.22
N ASP A 259 3.69 15.80 -10.46
CA ASP A 259 4.73 15.54 -11.46
C ASP A 259 5.88 14.79 -10.76
N GLU A 260 5.94 13.48 -10.96
CA GLU A 260 6.74 12.58 -10.12
C GLU A 260 6.41 12.79 -8.64
N VAL A 261 7.34 13.36 -7.86
CA VAL A 261 7.17 13.64 -6.43
C VAL A 261 6.88 15.13 -6.13
N LYS A 262 6.89 15.98 -7.16
CA LYS A 262 6.69 17.43 -7.03
C LYS A 262 5.21 17.77 -6.98
N THR A 263 4.89 18.76 -6.15
CA THR A 263 3.54 19.33 -6.03
C THR A 263 3.48 20.76 -6.57
N LYS A 264 2.35 21.41 -6.42
CA LYS A 264 2.21 22.85 -6.72
C LYS A 264 3.01 23.75 -5.78
N TYR A 265 3.56 23.23 -4.68
CA TYR A 265 4.41 23.94 -3.74
C TYR A 265 5.86 23.48 -3.86
N GLU A 266 6.80 24.42 -3.74
CA GLU A 266 8.23 24.12 -3.84
C GLU A 266 8.80 23.40 -2.60
N ASN A 267 8.13 23.54 -1.45
CA ASN A 267 8.53 22.98 -0.15
C ASN A 267 7.71 21.76 0.28
N ILE A 268 6.77 21.27 -0.55
CA ILE A 268 5.93 20.10 -0.26
C ILE A 268 6.07 19.08 -1.37
N PHE A 269 6.38 17.85 -0.99
CA PHE A 269 6.56 16.69 -1.89
C PHE A 269 5.61 15.57 -1.53
N VAL A 270 5.28 14.72 -2.50
CA VAL A 270 4.49 13.51 -2.32
C VAL A 270 5.30 12.28 -2.73
N SER A 271 5.14 11.14 -2.05
CA SER A 271 6.04 10.03 -2.22
C SER A 271 5.35 8.68 -1.97
N GLY A 272 5.64 7.69 -2.80
CA GLY A 272 5.12 6.34 -2.64
C GLY A 272 3.70 6.17 -3.20
N ASP A 273 2.94 5.29 -2.57
CA ASP A 273 1.67 4.80 -3.11
C ASP A 273 0.48 5.76 -2.93
N CYS A 274 0.69 6.88 -2.25
CA CYS A 274 -0.31 7.93 -2.06
C CYS A 274 -0.50 8.84 -3.30
N ARG A 275 0.41 8.81 -4.27
CA ARG A 275 0.35 9.64 -5.46
C ARG A 275 -0.12 8.88 -6.71
N ASN A 276 -0.51 9.62 -7.74
CA ASN A 276 -0.82 9.05 -9.05
C ASN A 276 0.44 8.44 -9.65
N LYS A 277 0.44 7.12 -9.84
CA LYS A 277 1.55 6.36 -10.45
C LYS A 277 1.06 5.03 -11.01
N TYR A 278 1.82 4.50 -11.96
CA TYR A 278 1.49 3.24 -12.62
C TYR A 278 1.75 2.02 -11.73
N LEU A 279 2.95 1.93 -11.14
CA LEU A 279 3.38 0.75 -10.38
C LEU A 279 3.50 1.10 -8.88
N ARG A 280 2.83 0.33 -8.05
CA ARG A 280 2.86 0.40 -6.58
C ARG A 280 3.56 -0.84 -6.04
N GLN A 281 4.84 -0.70 -5.75
CA GLN A 281 5.73 -1.72 -5.20
C GLN A 281 6.73 -1.07 -4.25
N VAL A 282 7.32 -1.86 -3.35
CA VAL A 282 8.31 -1.37 -2.37
C VAL A 282 9.44 -0.60 -3.06
N VAL A 283 10.02 -1.16 -4.11
CA VAL A 283 11.14 -0.53 -4.85
C VAL A 283 10.78 0.80 -5.48
N THR A 284 9.53 0.94 -6.00
CA THR A 284 9.07 2.22 -6.57
C THR A 284 8.70 3.23 -5.50
N ALA A 285 8.21 2.78 -4.35
CA ALA A 285 7.95 3.63 -3.19
C ALA A 285 9.26 4.18 -2.60
N GLN A 286 10.29 3.35 -2.50
CA GLN A 286 11.63 3.78 -2.05
C GLN A 286 12.28 4.75 -3.05
N SER A 287 12.16 4.49 -4.35
CA SER A 287 12.64 5.41 -5.40
C SER A 287 12.02 6.80 -5.23
N ASP A 288 10.71 6.87 -5.02
CA ASP A 288 10.00 8.13 -4.75
C ASP A 288 10.53 8.80 -3.48
N GLY A 289 10.74 8.04 -2.40
CA GLY A 289 11.26 8.55 -1.13
C GLY A 289 12.64 9.18 -1.28
N ALA A 290 13.53 8.49 -1.99
CA ALA A 290 14.86 9.00 -2.28
C ALA A 290 14.83 10.29 -3.10
N LEU A 291 13.97 10.34 -4.14
CA LEU A 291 13.82 11.52 -5.00
C LEU A 291 13.22 12.70 -4.23
N ALA A 292 12.14 12.48 -3.46
CA ALA A 292 11.49 13.53 -2.67
C ALA A 292 12.45 14.17 -1.66
N ALA A 293 13.21 13.35 -0.93
CA ALA A 293 14.19 13.84 0.03
C ALA A 293 15.34 14.59 -0.64
N SER A 294 15.82 14.13 -1.82
CA SER A 294 16.87 14.82 -2.58
C SER A 294 16.40 16.21 -3.00
N LEU A 295 15.20 16.34 -3.54
CA LEU A 295 14.61 17.64 -3.94
C LEU A 295 14.34 18.54 -2.73
N ALA A 296 13.91 17.99 -1.60
CA ALA A 296 13.76 18.75 -0.36
C ALA A 296 15.12 19.30 0.13
N CYS A 297 16.20 18.51 0.02
CA CYS A 297 17.54 18.94 0.36
C CYS A 297 18.05 20.05 -0.59
N GLU A 298 17.76 19.96 -1.90
CA GLU A 298 18.10 21.00 -2.89
C GLU A 298 17.39 22.31 -2.56
N TYR A 299 16.07 22.27 -2.28
CA TYR A 299 15.30 23.44 -1.86
C TYR A 299 15.89 24.11 -0.61
N LEU A 300 16.33 23.32 0.37
CA LEU A 300 16.95 23.81 1.61
C LEU A 300 18.39 24.35 1.40
N GLY A 301 19.08 23.91 0.36
CA GLY A 301 20.44 24.38 0.01
C GLY A 301 20.44 25.66 -0.83
N GLY A 302 19.36 25.96 -1.52
CA GLY A 302 19.21 27.15 -2.36
C GLY A 302 18.64 28.39 -1.64
N LYS A 303 18.32 28.26 -0.36
CA LYS A 303 17.89 29.34 0.55
C LYS A 303 19.01 29.67 1.57
#